data_d56654e82f9ab2fc80d375a95c2689db
#
_entry.id   d56654e82f9ab2fc80d375a95c2689db
#
_cell.length_a   1.000
_cell.length_b   1.000
_cell.length_c   1.000
_cell.angle_alpha   90.00
_cell.angle_beta   90.00
_cell.angle_gamma   90.00
#
_symmetry.space_group_name_H-M   'P 1'
#
loop_
_entity.id
_entity.type
_entity.pdbx_description
1 polymer ?
#
loop_
_entity_poly.entity_id
_entity_poly.type
_entity_poly.pdbx_seq_one_letter_code
_entity_poly.pdbx_strand_id
1 'polypeptide(L)'
;LVDIRRPVPLFRLSLLVWLRIVTWFGRVVYTEGRLGDAPGIHFAHWHIVDNGRRLIFCSNFDGKWGGYLDDFINGASTGLNAIWHCTTLNKRERADGSIVERAFPPTRLGLFRGVKCEQWFKAYARDSMLPHLARFEAYRLGLPDIERATALREALAGERNVVNNDRIMRIIES
;
A
#
# COMPACT_ATOMS: atom_id res chain seq x y z
N LEU A 1 8.03 -6.88 -6.87
CA LEU A 1 9.19 -7.60 -6.36
C LEU A 1 10.45 -6.76 -6.53
N VAL A 2 11.19 -6.54 -5.46
CA VAL A 2 12.43 -5.75 -5.44
C VAL A 2 13.52 -6.50 -4.69
N ASP A 3 14.78 -6.16 -4.98
CA ASP A 3 15.93 -6.74 -4.29
C ASP A 3 16.27 -5.96 -3.02
N ILE A 4 16.77 -6.62 -2.00
CA ILE A 4 17.29 -5.96 -0.79
C ILE A 4 18.70 -5.44 -1.10
N ARG A 5 18.99 -4.20 -0.69
CA ARG A 5 20.29 -3.53 -0.95
C ARG A 5 21.45 -4.28 -0.32
N ARG A 6 22.63 -4.08 -0.86
CA ARG A 6 23.87 -4.63 -0.28
C ARG A 6 24.47 -3.65 0.73
N PRO A 7 25.06 -4.12 1.83
CA PRO A 7 25.15 -5.53 2.25
C PRO A 7 23.79 -6.07 2.75
N VAL A 8 23.37 -7.21 2.19
CA VAL A 8 22.02 -7.78 2.43
C VAL A 8 21.70 -8.00 3.92
N PRO A 9 22.60 -8.53 4.78
CA PRO A 9 22.26 -8.75 6.18
C PRO A 9 21.87 -7.47 6.92
N LEU A 10 22.57 -6.35 6.65
CA LEU A 10 22.31 -5.07 7.28
C LEU A 10 20.95 -4.50 6.86
N PHE A 11 20.71 -4.41 5.54
CA PHE A 11 19.46 -3.86 5.03
C PHE A 11 18.26 -4.77 5.31
N ARG A 12 18.46 -6.09 5.36
CA ARG A 12 17.42 -7.02 5.81
C ARG A 12 17.04 -6.81 7.28
N LEU A 13 18.03 -6.63 8.16
CA LEU A 13 17.76 -6.34 9.57
C LEU A 13 17.00 -5.00 9.72
N SER A 14 17.46 -3.96 9.04
CA SER A 14 16.77 -2.67 9.00
C SER A 14 15.33 -2.80 8.50
N LEU A 15 15.12 -3.54 7.42
CA LEU A 15 13.79 -3.81 6.86
C LEU A 15 12.87 -4.54 7.86
N LEU A 16 13.37 -5.56 8.55
CA LEU A 16 12.61 -6.28 9.56
C LEU A 16 12.19 -5.37 10.73
N VAL A 17 13.10 -4.50 11.17
CA VAL A 17 12.79 -3.51 12.21
C VAL A 17 11.69 -2.55 11.74
N TRP A 18 11.82 -2.00 10.53
CA TRP A 18 10.81 -1.10 9.99
C TRP A 18 9.45 -1.76 9.76
N LEU A 19 9.42 -2.99 9.26
CA LEU A 19 8.19 -3.75 9.10
C LEU A 19 7.49 -4.00 10.45
N ARG A 20 8.25 -4.28 11.52
CA ARG A 20 7.69 -4.41 12.87
C ARG A 20 7.13 -3.08 13.40
N ILE A 21 7.85 -1.98 13.18
CA ILE A 21 7.39 -0.65 13.58
C ILE A 21 6.08 -0.31 12.84
N VAL A 22 6.04 -0.48 11.52
CA VAL A 22 4.82 -0.22 10.70
C VAL A 22 3.66 -1.11 11.14
N THR A 23 3.91 -2.38 11.44
CA THR A 23 2.88 -3.30 11.94
C THR A 23 2.36 -2.86 13.31
N TRP A 24 3.25 -2.43 14.20
CA TRP A 24 2.86 -1.94 15.53
C TRP A 24 2.04 -0.64 15.42
N PHE A 25 2.47 0.32 14.61
CA PHE A 25 1.72 1.54 14.34
C PHE A 25 0.34 1.23 13.73
N GLY A 26 0.26 0.32 12.77
CA GLY A 26 -1.00 -0.08 12.16
C GLY A 26 -2.00 -0.68 13.16
N ARG A 27 -1.49 -1.35 14.21
CA ARG A 27 -2.36 -1.93 15.26
C ARG A 27 -2.78 -0.93 16.34
N VAL A 28 -1.95 0.07 16.63
CA VAL A 28 -2.15 0.95 17.79
C VAL A 28 -2.75 2.30 17.38
N VAL A 29 -2.33 2.84 16.23
CA VAL A 29 -2.67 4.19 15.80
C VAL A 29 -3.78 4.19 14.74
N TYR A 30 -3.78 3.20 13.85
CA TYR A 30 -4.75 3.11 12.75
C TYR A 30 -5.80 2.05 13.04
N THR A 31 -6.60 2.27 14.09
CA THR A 31 -7.67 1.33 14.50
C THR A 31 -8.86 1.31 13.56
N GLU A 32 -9.00 2.30 12.67
CA GLU A 32 -10.12 2.44 11.73
C GLU A 32 -9.90 1.71 10.38
N GLY A 33 -8.89 0.85 10.27
CA GLY A 33 -8.69 0.01 9.09
C GLY A 33 -8.09 0.72 7.86
N ARG A 34 -7.63 1.96 7.98
CA ARG A 34 -6.99 2.72 6.90
C ARG A 34 -5.47 2.60 6.98
N LEU A 35 -4.81 2.29 5.87
CA LEU A 35 -3.35 2.31 5.78
C LEU A 35 -2.88 3.76 5.53
N GLY A 36 -2.62 4.51 6.60
CA GLY A 36 -2.37 5.95 6.52
C GLY A 36 -3.61 6.68 6.00
N ASP A 37 -3.42 7.80 5.31
CA ASP A 37 -4.51 8.53 4.65
C ASP A 37 -4.79 8.06 3.21
N ALA A 38 -4.51 6.78 2.90
CA ALA A 38 -4.77 6.21 1.58
C ALA A 38 -6.13 5.48 1.56
N PRO A 39 -7.22 6.15 1.17
CA PRO A 39 -8.59 5.65 1.35
C PRO A 39 -8.96 4.47 0.43
N GLY A 40 -8.17 4.21 -0.59
CA GLY A 40 -8.46 3.18 -1.59
C GLY A 40 -7.73 1.85 -1.38
N ILE A 41 -7.01 1.65 -0.27
CA ILE A 41 -6.23 0.43 -0.04
C ILE A 41 -7.00 -0.53 0.85
N HIS A 42 -7.40 -1.68 0.31
CA HIS A 42 -8.06 -2.75 1.06
C HIS A 42 -7.09 -3.55 1.91
N PHE A 43 -6.02 -4.04 1.29
CA PHE A 43 -5.00 -4.88 1.92
C PHE A 43 -3.63 -4.53 1.40
N ALA A 44 -2.64 -4.59 2.29
CA ALA A 44 -1.23 -4.47 1.93
C ALA A 44 -0.40 -5.41 2.80
N HIS A 45 0.48 -6.18 2.17
CA HIS A 45 1.40 -7.06 2.88
C HIS A 45 2.75 -7.16 2.20
N TRP A 46 3.75 -7.47 3.01
CA TRP A 46 5.15 -7.60 2.61
C TRP A 46 5.66 -8.98 2.94
N HIS A 47 6.36 -9.59 1.98
CA HIS A 47 7.01 -10.88 2.18
C HIS A 47 8.48 -10.78 1.80
N ILE A 48 9.35 -11.24 2.70
CA ILE A 48 10.77 -11.41 2.40
C ILE A 48 10.96 -12.82 1.87
N VAL A 49 11.49 -12.94 0.66
CA VAL A 49 11.65 -14.19 -0.10
C VAL A 49 13.11 -14.40 -0.52
N ASP A 50 13.39 -15.49 -1.21
CA ASP A 50 14.71 -15.83 -1.74
C ASP A 50 15.82 -15.79 -0.66
N ASN A 51 15.62 -16.52 0.42
CA ASN A 51 16.54 -16.57 1.56
C ASN A 51 16.86 -15.16 2.13
N GLY A 52 15.89 -14.26 2.10
CA GLY A 52 16.03 -12.92 2.62
C GLY A 52 16.71 -11.93 1.69
N ARG A 53 16.70 -12.18 0.38
CA ARG A 53 17.34 -11.32 -0.63
C ARG A 53 16.38 -10.42 -1.36
N ARG A 54 15.09 -10.74 -1.36
CA ARG A 54 14.05 -10.00 -2.08
C ARG A 54 12.86 -9.68 -1.20
N LEU A 55 12.19 -8.58 -1.54
CA LEU A 55 10.94 -8.15 -0.93
C LEU A 55 9.82 -8.20 -1.96
N ILE A 56 8.72 -8.89 -1.64
CA ILE A 56 7.45 -8.79 -2.36
C ILE A 56 6.57 -7.83 -1.58
N PHE A 57 5.92 -6.91 -2.28
CA PHE A 57 4.82 -6.13 -1.79
C PHE A 57 3.58 -6.46 -2.61
N CYS A 58 2.51 -6.81 -1.93
CA CYS A 58 1.20 -7.06 -2.53
C CYS A 58 0.20 -6.09 -1.93
N SER A 59 -0.61 -5.47 -2.76
CA SER A 59 -1.72 -4.61 -2.31
C SER A 59 -2.93 -4.78 -3.20
N ASN A 60 -4.10 -4.69 -2.59
CA ASN A 60 -5.38 -4.57 -3.28
C ASN A 60 -5.89 -3.15 -3.05
N PHE A 61 -6.27 -2.50 -4.12
CA PHE A 61 -6.69 -1.10 -4.09
C PHE A 61 -7.80 -0.82 -5.09
N ASP A 62 -8.57 0.22 -4.82
CA ASP A 62 -9.61 0.74 -5.71
C ASP A 62 -9.04 1.69 -6.75
N GLY A 63 -9.73 1.79 -7.88
CA GLY A 63 -9.44 2.77 -8.90
C GLY A 63 -8.23 2.47 -9.78
N LYS A 64 -7.63 3.54 -10.31
CA LYS A 64 -6.51 3.45 -11.25
C LYS A 64 -5.17 3.40 -10.52
N TRP A 65 -4.23 2.62 -11.06
CA TRP A 65 -2.87 2.47 -10.53
C TRP A 65 -2.13 3.80 -10.28
N GLY A 66 -2.33 4.80 -11.15
CA GLY A 66 -1.72 6.13 -10.97
C GLY A 66 -2.23 6.84 -9.71
N GLY A 67 -3.55 6.89 -9.50
CA GLY A 67 -4.17 7.48 -8.30
C GLY A 67 -3.74 6.76 -7.03
N TYR A 68 -3.76 5.42 -7.04
CA TYR A 68 -3.23 4.62 -5.94
C TYR A 68 -1.80 5.00 -5.54
N LEU A 69 -0.90 5.21 -6.52
CA LEU A 69 0.47 5.64 -6.21
C LEU A 69 0.54 7.07 -5.67
N ASP A 70 -0.32 7.97 -6.13
CA ASP A 70 -0.38 9.34 -5.61
C ASP A 70 -0.86 9.34 -4.14
N ASP A 71 -1.90 8.60 -3.82
CA ASP A 71 -2.38 8.42 -2.45
C ASP A 71 -1.30 7.79 -1.55
N PHE A 72 -0.59 6.80 -2.08
CA PHE A 72 0.48 6.13 -1.35
C PHE A 72 1.68 7.04 -1.08
N ILE A 73 2.06 7.90 -2.04
CA ILE A 73 3.12 8.90 -1.88
C ILE A 73 2.72 9.95 -0.85
N ASN A 74 1.48 10.42 -0.90
CA ASN A 74 1.00 11.50 -0.05
C ASN A 74 0.66 11.03 1.37
N GLY A 75 -0.06 9.92 1.51
CA GLY A 75 -0.58 9.44 2.78
C GLY A 75 0.37 8.54 3.57
N ALA A 76 1.17 7.72 2.90
CA ALA A 76 2.04 6.73 3.54
C ALA A 76 3.54 6.99 3.38
N SER A 77 3.94 8.22 3.06
CA SER A 77 5.31 8.57 2.63
C SER A 77 6.42 8.16 3.59
N THR A 78 6.24 8.31 4.89
CA THR A 78 7.26 7.96 5.91
C THR A 78 7.48 6.45 5.98
N GLY A 79 6.39 5.68 6.10
CA GLY A 79 6.46 4.21 6.14
C GLY A 79 7.00 3.63 4.84
N LEU A 80 6.56 4.21 3.71
CA LEU A 80 7.04 3.87 2.37
C LEU A 80 8.55 4.07 2.26
N ASN A 81 9.05 5.24 2.64
CA ASN A 81 10.48 5.55 2.58
C ASN A 81 11.31 4.62 3.46
N ALA A 82 10.84 4.33 4.67
CA ALA A 82 11.55 3.47 5.62
C ALA A 82 11.73 2.05 5.07
N ILE A 83 10.70 1.48 4.46
CA ILE A 83 10.72 0.13 3.90
C ILE A 83 11.51 0.11 2.58
N TRP A 84 11.14 0.95 1.62
CA TRP A 84 11.72 0.90 0.28
C TRP A 84 13.13 1.47 0.20
N HIS A 85 13.56 2.31 1.17
CA HIS A 85 14.98 2.71 1.27
C HIS A 85 15.92 1.51 1.38
N CYS A 86 15.45 0.41 1.97
CA CYS A 86 16.22 -0.84 2.09
C CYS A 86 16.27 -1.63 0.77
N THR A 87 15.66 -1.17 -0.30
CA THR A 87 15.49 -1.92 -1.55
C THR A 87 16.15 -1.25 -2.75
N THR A 88 16.36 -2.05 -3.78
CA THR A 88 16.86 -1.63 -5.09
C THR A 88 16.21 -2.52 -6.16
N LEU A 89 16.26 -2.10 -7.40
CA LEU A 89 15.93 -2.93 -8.55
C LEU A 89 17.23 -3.24 -9.28
N ASN A 90 17.74 -4.44 -9.10
CA ASN A 90 18.87 -4.94 -9.87
C ASN A 90 18.44 -5.24 -11.31
N LYS A 91 19.39 -5.51 -12.18
CA LYS A 91 19.17 -5.78 -13.61
C LYS A 91 17.95 -6.65 -13.84
N ARG A 92 16.94 -6.10 -14.50
CA ARG A 92 15.70 -6.76 -14.87
C ARG A 92 15.39 -6.49 -16.32
N GLU A 93 15.01 -7.53 -17.04
CA GLU A 93 14.56 -7.43 -18.42
C GLU A 93 13.07 -7.08 -18.43
N ARG A 94 12.71 -6.07 -19.23
CA ARG A 94 11.32 -5.71 -19.53
C ARG A 94 10.78 -6.56 -20.67
N ALA A 95 9.47 -6.51 -20.88
CA ALA A 95 8.81 -7.18 -21.99
C ALA A 95 9.29 -6.75 -23.38
N ASP A 96 9.87 -5.56 -23.49
CA ASP A 96 10.48 -5.01 -24.71
C ASP A 96 11.95 -5.40 -24.91
N GLY A 97 12.51 -6.26 -24.03
CA GLY A 97 13.91 -6.70 -24.06
C GLY A 97 14.89 -5.71 -23.43
N SER A 98 14.47 -4.54 -22.98
CA SER A 98 15.34 -3.57 -22.32
C SER A 98 15.71 -4.00 -20.91
N ILE A 99 16.98 -3.79 -20.52
CA ILE A 99 17.47 -4.07 -19.18
C ILE A 99 17.34 -2.81 -18.33
N VAL A 100 16.65 -2.94 -17.18
CA VAL A 100 16.49 -1.85 -16.23
C VAL A 100 17.22 -2.18 -14.94
N GLU A 101 17.99 -1.21 -14.47
CA GLU A 101 18.59 -1.19 -13.14
C GLU A 101 18.26 0.16 -12.49
N ARG A 102 17.65 0.14 -11.28
CA ARG A 102 17.17 1.37 -10.67
C ARG A 102 17.25 1.30 -9.15
N ALA A 103 17.91 2.27 -8.55
CA ALA A 103 17.85 2.47 -7.11
C ALA A 103 16.49 3.08 -6.70
N PHE A 104 16.07 2.83 -5.46
CA PHE A 104 14.93 3.56 -4.90
C PHE A 104 15.22 5.08 -4.91
N PRO A 105 14.23 5.94 -5.25
CA PRO A 105 14.45 7.38 -5.34
C PRO A 105 14.98 7.97 -4.03
N PRO A 106 15.84 8.99 -4.10
CA PRO A 106 16.29 9.68 -2.91
C PRO A 106 15.12 10.34 -2.17
N THR A 107 15.13 10.25 -0.85
CA THR A 107 14.10 10.82 0.03
C THR A 107 14.48 12.24 0.48
N ARG A 108 13.48 13.05 0.85
CA ARG A 108 13.69 14.38 1.44
C ARG A 108 13.93 14.23 2.94
N LEU A 109 14.88 15.00 3.50
CA LEU A 109 15.20 14.98 4.94
C LEU A 109 15.31 13.54 5.50
N GLY A 110 16.11 12.71 4.86
CA GLY A 110 16.21 11.29 5.21
C GLY A 110 14.90 10.55 4.94
N LEU A 111 14.38 9.86 5.95
CA LEU A 111 13.19 9.02 5.81
C LEU A 111 11.86 9.76 6.01
N PHE A 112 11.87 11.02 6.49
CA PHE A 112 10.68 11.65 7.07
C PHE A 112 9.88 12.54 6.12
N ARG A 113 10.37 12.85 4.91
CA ARG A 113 9.68 13.74 3.98
C ARG A 113 9.58 13.20 2.57
N GLY A 114 8.78 12.20 2.33
CA GLY A 114 8.42 11.71 1.00
C GLY A 114 9.58 11.58 0.00
N VAL A 115 9.28 11.20 -1.21
CA VAL A 115 10.26 11.11 -2.29
C VAL A 115 10.50 12.49 -2.93
N LYS A 116 11.73 12.74 -3.38
CA LYS A 116 12.09 14.00 -4.08
C LYS A 116 11.46 14.10 -5.45
N CYS A 117 11.25 12.98 -6.12
CA CYS A 117 10.76 12.91 -7.49
C CYS A 117 9.73 11.79 -7.60
N GLU A 118 8.46 12.15 -7.72
CA GLU A 118 7.33 11.23 -7.87
C GLU A 118 7.45 10.40 -9.15
N GLN A 119 7.88 11.00 -10.24
CA GLN A 119 8.05 10.29 -11.52
C GLN A 119 9.09 9.18 -11.42
N TRP A 120 10.16 9.42 -10.69
CA TRP A 120 11.16 8.38 -10.42
C TRP A 120 10.58 7.26 -9.58
N PHE A 121 9.80 7.60 -8.55
CA PHE A 121 9.11 6.60 -7.73
C PHE A 121 8.11 5.78 -8.55
N LYS A 122 7.28 6.44 -9.37
CA LYS A 122 6.32 5.78 -10.27
C LYS A 122 7.03 4.86 -11.28
N ALA A 123 8.17 5.29 -11.81
CA ALA A 123 8.99 4.46 -12.68
C ALA A 123 9.60 3.25 -11.93
N TYR A 124 10.12 3.47 -10.73
CA TYR A 124 10.62 2.39 -9.86
C TYR A 124 9.54 1.36 -9.56
N ALA A 125 8.35 1.81 -9.17
CA ALA A 125 7.22 0.95 -8.88
C ALA A 125 6.81 0.13 -10.12
N ARG A 126 6.68 0.78 -11.29
CA ARG A 126 6.35 0.11 -12.56
C ARG A 126 7.37 -0.95 -12.92
N ASP A 127 8.65 -0.61 -12.87
CA ASP A 127 9.74 -1.53 -13.24
C ASP A 127 9.87 -2.70 -12.27
N SER A 128 9.33 -2.56 -11.05
CA SER A 128 9.33 -3.60 -10.01
C SER A 128 8.11 -4.52 -10.05
N MET A 129 7.09 -4.22 -10.84
CA MET A 129 5.87 -5.03 -10.93
C MET A 129 6.18 -6.41 -11.52
N LEU A 130 5.48 -7.41 -11.00
CA LEU A 130 5.40 -8.73 -11.61
C LEU A 130 4.26 -8.77 -12.60
N PRO A 131 4.39 -9.45 -13.76
CA PRO A 131 3.28 -9.64 -14.68
C PRO A 131 2.18 -10.46 -14.00
N HIS A 132 0.94 -10.03 -14.18
CA HIS A 132 -0.22 -10.81 -13.76
C HIS A 132 -0.47 -11.93 -14.77
N LEU A 133 -0.51 -13.18 -14.30
CA LEU A 133 -0.92 -14.33 -15.12
C LEU A 133 -2.44 -14.49 -15.12
N ALA A 134 -3.10 -14.18 -13.99
CA ALA A 134 -4.55 -14.21 -13.84
C ALA A 134 -4.97 -13.24 -12.72
N ARG A 135 -6.18 -12.69 -12.85
CA ARG A 135 -6.86 -11.91 -11.80
C ARG A 135 -8.27 -12.47 -11.64
N PHE A 136 -8.64 -12.76 -10.40
CA PHE A 136 -10.00 -13.09 -10.03
C PHE A 136 -10.56 -11.97 -9.13
N GLU A 137 -11.78 -11.56 -9.43
CA GLU A 137 -12.50 -10.53 -8.69
C GLU A 137 -13.90 -11.06 -8.36
N ALA A 138 -14.14 -11.35 -7.09
CA ALA A 138 -15.39 -11.99 -6.66
C ALA A 138 -16.57 -11.00 -6.69
N TYR A 139 -16.33 -9.73 -6.43
CA TYR A 139 -17.33 -8.64 -6.44
C TYR A 139 -16.64 -7.32 -6.77
N ARG A 140 -17.41 -6.41 -7.38
CA ARG A 140 -16.91 -5.10 -7.85
C ARG A 140 -17.31 -3.97 -6.91
N LEU A 141 -17.16 -4.18 -5.60
CA LEU A 141 -17.45 -3.16 -4.61
C LEU A 141 -16.16 -2.49 -4.16
N GLY A 142 -16.12 -1.17 -4.23
CA GLY A 142 -15.07 -0.36 -3.66
C GLY A 142 -15.18 -0.22 -2.14
N LEU A 143 -14.13 0.28 -1.49
CA LEU A 143 -14.13 0.54 -0.04
C LEU A 143 -15.32 1.43 0.39
N PRO A 144 -15.66 2.53 -0.32
CA PRO A 144 -16.82 3.35 0.06
C PRO A 144 -18.14 2.57 0.06
N ASP A 145 -18.31 1.63 -0.88
CA ASP A 145 -19.51 0.79 -0.94
C ASP A 145 -19.58 -0.19 0.23
N ILE A 146 -18.43 -0.77 0.60
CA ILE A 146 -18.31 -1.69 1.73
C ILE A 146 -18.56 -0.94 3.05
N GLU A 147 -17.98 0.24 3.23
CA GLU A 147 -18.20 1.09 4.41
C GLU A 147 -19.68 1.48 4.54
N ARG A 148 -20.32 1.88 3.42
CA ARG A 148 -21.74 2.21 3.36
C ARG A 148 -22.62 1.01 3.71
N ALA A 149 -22.34 -0.15 3.13
CA ALA A 149 -23.09 -1.39 3.44
C ALA A 149 -22.92 -1.81 4.91
N THR A 150 -21.74 -1.61 5.47
CA THR A 150 -21.46 -1.89 6.89
C THR A 150 -22.22 -0.95 7.80
N ALA A 151 -22.18 0.37 7.52
CA ALA A 151 -22.93 1.37 8.27
C ALA A 151 -24.45 1.15 8.21
N LEU A 152 -24.96 0.75 7.04
CA LEU A 152 -26.38 0.40 6.87
C LEU A 152 -26.75 -0.84 7.70
N ARG A 153 -25.93 -1.88 7.67
CA ARG A 153 -26.15 -3.11 8.47
C ARG A 153 -26.17 -2.80 9.97
N GLU A 154 -25.22 -1.98 10.44
CA GLU A 154 -25.17 -1.58 11.85
C GLU A 154 -26.38 -0.75 12.26
N ALA A 155 -26.84 0.17 11.39
CA ALA A 155 -28.04 0.97 11.62
C ALA A 155 -29.33 0.11 11.67
N LEU A 156 -29.40 -0.95 10.85
CA LEU A 156 -30.51 -1.91 10.84
C LEU A 156 -30.47 -2.88 12.04
N ALA A 157 -29.28 -3.23 12.53
CA ALA A 157 -29.09 -4.13 13.68
C ALA A 157 -29.32 -3.42 15.03
N GLY A 158 -29.18 -2.08 15.07
CA GLY A 158 -29.52 -1.28 16.25
C GLY A 158 -31.03 -1.26 16.51
N GLU A 159 -31.42 -0.91 17.76
CA GLU A 159 -32.83 -0.83 18.14
C GLU A 159 -33.64 0.03 17.19
N ARG A 160 -34.86 -0.43 16.84
CA ARG A 160 -35.80 0.24 15.93
C ARG A 160 -36.37 1.55 16.52
N ASN A 161 -35.53 2.55 16.70
CA ASN A 161 -35.94 3.89 17.10
C ASN A 161 -36.07 4.83 15.90
N VAL A 162 -36.89 5.85 16.01
CA VAL A 162 -37.11 6.92 14.98
C VAL A 162 -35.78 7.55 14.56
N VAL A 163 -34.86 7.75 15.50
CA VAL A 163 -33.52 8.28 15.24
C VAL A 163 -32.68 7.38 14.30
N ASN A 164 -32.92 6.08 14.31
CA ASN A 164 -32.26 5.11 13.47
C ASN A 164 -32.74 5.18 12.00
N ASN A 165 -34.03 5.49 11.80
CA ASN A 165 -34.59 5.66 10.46
C ASN A 165 -33.97 6.86 9.73
N ASP A 166 -33.78 7.98 10.39
CA ASP A 166 -33.13 9.16 9.82
C ASP A 166 -31.66 8.92 9.48
N ARG A 167 -30.97 8.10 10.26
CA ARG A 167 -29.61 7.68 9.96
C ARG A 167 -29.54 6.76 8.75
N ILE A 168 -30.46 5.80 8.65
CA ILE A 168 -30.60 4.90 7.51
C ILE A 168 -30.86 5.68 6.23
N MET A 169 -31.79 6.62 6.23
CA MET A 169 -32.13 7.44 5.07
C MET A 169 -30.92 8.27 4.60
N ARG A 170 -30.18 8.89 5.51
CA ARG A 170 -28.94 9.63 5.15
C ARG A 170 -27.85 8.74 4.54
N ILE A 171 -27.73 7.47 4.94
CA ILE A 171 -26.77 6.52 4.36
C ILE A 171 -27.20 6.10 2.95
N ILE A 172 -28.50 5.97 2.70
CA ILE A 172 -29.03 5.58 1.38
C ILE A 172 -28.89 6.73 0.36
N GLU A 173 -29.04 7.97 0.81
CA GLU A 173 -29.01 9.17 -0.04
C GLU A 173 -27.59 9.69 -0.33
N SER A 174 -26.57 9.21 0.38
CA SER A 174 -25.16 9.58 0.18
C SER A 174 -24.46 8.69 -0.84
#